data_a8a79e5f3a11aef03341e97c900599ee
#
_entry.id   a8a79e5f3a11aef03341e97c900599ee
#
_cell.length_a   1.000
_cell.length_b   1.000
_cell.length_c   1.000
_cell.angle_alpha   90.00
_cell.angle_beta   90.00
_cell.angle_gamma   90.00
#
_symmetry.space_group_name_H-M   'P 1'
#
loop_
_entity.id
_entity.type
_entity.pdbx_description
1 polymer ?
#
loop_
_entity_poly.entity_id
_entity_poly.type
_entity_poly.pdbx_seq_one_letter_code
_entity_poly.pdbx_strand_id
1 'polypeptide(L)'
;MTEERIPVVEVAPPAEIGELDLYQKRERIYTRKVEGFFQRLRLYTGWPLLILYFGAPWINWDGQQAIWFDLPARKFHIFAVTFWPQDFPLLAWLLMIAAFGLFTVTVFAGRVWCGYTCPQTVWTSIFMWAEQVSEGTRNQRIKIDQGPWNVNKIWRKTLKHAMWFGFAAITGLTFVGYFTPIRELVLDLPLGRAGMWANLWTLFFTMATYINAGWLREQVCKYMCPYARFQAVMFDHETLIVSYDRKRGEPRGSRRKEADPKALGLGDCIDCGLCVQVCPTGIDIRNGLQYECI
;
A
#
# COMPACT_ATOMS: atom_id res chain seq x y z
N MET A 1 -8.81 -38.39 30.24
CA MET A 1 -8.58 -37.81 28.90
C MET A 1 -9.89 -37.97 28.14
N THR A 2 -10.73 -36.96 28.16
CA THR A 2 -12.00 -36.94 27.42
C THR A 2 -11.72 -36.47 26.01
N GLU A 3 -11.88 -37.34 25.05
CA GLU A 3 -11.79 -37.09 23.63
C GLU A 3 -12.89 -36.08 23.23
N GLU A 4 -12.51 -34.83 23.07
CA GLU A 4 -13.40 -33.78 22.56
C GLU A 4 -13.59 -33.98 21.05
N ARG A 5 -14.67 -34.63 20.67
CA ARG A 5 -15.03 -34.84 19.26
C ARG A 5 -15.42 -33.50 18.64
N ILE A 6 -14.62 -33.05 17.69
CA ILE A 6 -14.96 -31.90 16.86
C ILE A 6 -16.28 -32.19 16.13
N PRO A 7 -17.32 -31.36 16.29
CA PRO A 7 -18.59 -31.58 15.59
C PRO A 7 -18.34 -31.45 14.07
N VAL A 8 -18.54 -32.55 13.38
CA VAL A 8 -18.56 -32.57 11.91
C VAL A 8 -19.83 -31.88 11.46
N VAL A 9 -19.73 -30.67 10.96
CA VAL A 9 -20.85 -29.99 10.30
C VAL A 9 -21.02 -30.63 8.93
N GLU A 10 -22.12 -31.36 8.71
CA GLU A 10 -22.50 -31.79 7.37
C GLU A 10 -22.75 -30.57 6.51
N VAL A 11 -21.83 -30.32 5.61
CA VAL A 11 -22.00 -29.29 4.58
C VAL A 11 -22.97 -29.85 3.56
N ALA A 12 -24.15 -29.26 3.48
CA ALA A 12 -25.11 -29.60 2.43
C ALA A 12 -24.42 -29.49 1.05
N PRO A 13 -24.64 -30.46 0.14
CA PRO A 13 -24.04 -30.38 -1.20
C PRO A 13 -24.46 -29.09 -1.87
N PRO A 14 -23.54 -28.37 -2.56
CA PRO A 14 -23.90 -27.15 -3.23
C PRO A 14 -24.99 -27.43 -4.27
N ALA A 15 -26.12 -26.75 -4.10
CA ALA A 15 -27.18 -26.75 -5.10
C ALA A 15 -26.59 -26.14 -6.36
N GLU A 16 -26.66 -26.90 -7.45
CA GLU A 16 -26.27 -26.55 -8.83
C GLU A 16 -25.04 -25.65 -8.97
N ILE A 17 -23.98 -26.23 -9.55
CA ILE A 17 -22.79 -25.50 -9.97
C ILE A 17 -23.21 -24.55 -11.11
N GLY A 18 -23.88 -23.44 -10.76
CA GLY A 18 -23.90 -22.25 -11.59
C GLY A 18 -22.45 -21.81 -11.77
N GLU A 19 -22.10 -21.27 -12.90
CA GLU A 19 -20.76 -20.77 -13.23
C GLU A 19 -20.13 -20.10 -11.99
N LEU A 20 -19.15 -20.77 -11.39
CA LEU A 20 -18.37 -20.23 -10.29
C LEU A 20 -17.60 -19.05 -10.86
N ASP A 21 -18.12 -17.85 -10.65
CA ASP A 21 -17.42 -16.60 -10.95
C ASP A 21 -16.23 -16.51 -9.98
N LEU A 22 -15.11 -17.13 -10.38
CA LEU A 22 -13.88 -17.24 -9.58
C LEU A 22 -13.26 -15.87 -9.29
N TYR A 23 -13.72 -14.84 -9.99
CA TYR A 23 -13.23 -13.48 -9.87
C TYR A 23 -14.37 -12.51 -9.59
N GLN A 24 -14.43 -12.06 -8.35
CA GLN A 24 -15.36 -10.98 -7.99
C GLN A 24 -15.05 -9.73 -8.83
N LYS A 25 -16.05 -9.18 -9.51
CA LYS A 25 -15.91 -7.96 -10.32
C LYS A 25 -15.32 -6.85 -9.44
N ARG A 26 -14.23 -6.25 -9.91
CA ARG A 26 -13.56 -5.17 -9.18
C ARG A 26 -14.50 -3.98 -8.97
N GLU A 27 -14.85 -3.70 -7.74
CA GLU A 27 -15.53 -2.48 -7.35
C GLU A 27 -14.51 -1.39 -7.04
N ARG A 28 -14.78 -0.16 -7.49
CA ARG A 28 -13.92 0.98 -7.19
C ARG A 28 -14.09 1.41 -5.74
N ILE A 29 -13.02 1.33 -4.98
CA ILE A 29 -13.01 1.71 -3.56
C ILE A 29 -12.83 3.23 -3.43
N TYR A 30 -13.82 3.90 -2.85
CA TYR A 30 -13.76 5.32 -2.52
C TYR A 30 -13.43 5.47 -1.04
N THR A 31 -12.17 5.71 -0.74
CA THR A 31 -11.71 5.87 0.65
C THR A 31 -12.11 7.22 1.23
N ARG A 32 -12.47 7.22 2.52
CA ARG A 32 -12.71 8.43 3.30
C ARG A 32 -11.42 8.89 3.96
N LYS A 33 -11.22 10.21 4.07
CA LYS A 33 -10.11 10.77 4.85
C LYS A 33 -10.26 10.39 6.32
N VAL A 34 -9.18 9.89 6.91
CA VAL A 34 -9.09 9.52 8.32
C VAL A 34 -8.15 10.50 9.02
N GLU A 35 -8.50 10.89 10.23
CA GLU A 35 -7.67 11.68 11.13
C GLU A 35 -7.59 10.96 12.47
N GLY A 36 -6.40 10.87 13.07
CA GLY A 36 -6.19 10.21 14.34
C GLY A 36 -4.73 9.88 14.61
N PHE A 37 -4.47 9.28 15.77
CA PHE A 37 -3.11 8.93 16.20
C PHE A 37 -2.39 8.00 15.20
N PHE A 38 -3.00 6.91 14.81
CA PHE A 38 -2.40 5.94 13.88
C PHE A 38 -2.15 6.53 12.47
N GLN A 39 -3.02 7.45 12.01
CA GLN A 39 -2.78 8.14 10.75
C GLN A 39 -1.59 9.10 10.84
N ARG A 40 -1.42 9.81 11.96
CA ARG A 40 -0.23 10.63 12.21
C ARG A 40 1.03 9.77 12.26
N LEU A 41 0.96 8.62 12.93
CA LEU A 41 2.08 7.68 13.00
C LEU A 41 2.50 7.19 11.60
N ARG A 42 1.55 6.88 10.72
CA ARG A 42 1.83 6.54 9.30
C ARG A 42 2.54 7.68 8.56
N LEU A 43 2.13 8.91 8.81
CA LEU A 43 2.81 10.07 8.23
C LEU A 43 4.23 10.22 8.77
N TYR A 44 4.42 10.08 10.09
CA TYR A 44 5.76 10.17 10.71
C TYR A 44 6.72 9.07 10.26
N THR A 45 6.23 7.88 9.94
CA THR A 45 7.06 6.80 9.39
C THR A 45 7.27 6.93 7.88
N GLY A 46 6.26 7.37 7.14
CA GLY A 46 6.31 7.50 5.69
C GLY A 46 7.18 8.66 5.20
N TRP A 47 7.11 9.84 5.86
CA TRP A 47 7.88 11.01 5.45
C TRP A 47 9.40 10.82 5.49
N PRO A 48 10.01 10.26 6.54
CA PRO A 48 11.45 9.99 6.55
C PRO A 48 11.87 9.04 5.43
N LEU A 49 11.07 8.01 5.15
CA LEU A 49 11.36 7.09 4.05
C LEU A 49 11.32 7.78 2.67
N LEU A 50 10.35 8.67 2.46
CA LEU A 50 10.28 9.46 1.24
C LEU A 50 11.45 10.44 1.12
N ILE A 51 11.78 11.14 2.19
CA ILE A 51 12.92 12.06 2.23
C ILE A 51 14.22 11.31 1.94
N LEU A 52 14.41 10.13 2.54
CA LEU A 52 15.56 9.28 2.27
C LEU A 52 15.58 8.83 0.82
N TYR A 53 14.47 8.32 0.29
CA TYR A 53 14.37 7.83 -1.08
C TYR A 53 14.64 8.93 -2.11
N PHE A 54 13.98 10.07 -1.99
CA PHE A 54 14.14 11.15 -2.96
C PHE A 54 15.42 11.98 -2.74
N GLY A 55 15.90 12.10 -1.51
CA GLY A 55 17.03 12.93 -1.14
C GLY A 55 18.40 12.26 -1.29
N ALA A 56 18.49 10.95 -1.01
CA ALA A 56 19.78 10.27 -0.98
C ALA A 56 20.60 10.36 -2.28
N PRO A 57 20.02 10.30 -3.49
CA PRO A 57 20.81 10.45 -4.73
C PRO A 57 21.39 11.85 -4.92
N TRP A 58 20.86 12.87 -4.25
CA TRP A 58 21.34 14.25 -4.38
C TRP A 58 22.49 14.58 -3.45
N ILE A 59 22.74 13.73 -2.44
CA ILE A 59 23.83 13.90 -1.50
C ILE A 59 25.15 13.53 -2.20
N ASN A 60 26.14 14.42 -2.14
CA ASN A 60 27.48 14.12 -2.62
C ASN A 60 28.40 13.80 -1.44
N TRP A 61 29.25 12.83 -1.63
CA TRP A 61 30.29 12.43 -0.70
C TRP A 61 31.61 12.27 -1.47
N ASP A 62 32.65 12.95 -1.04
CA ASP A 62 33.98 12.88 -1.68
C ASP A 62 33.99 13.09 -3.21
N GLY A 63 33.20 14.08 -3.68
CA GLY A 63 33.10 14.42 -5.09
C GLY A 63 32.23 13.52 -5.96
N GLN A 64 31.64 12.47 -5.38
CA GLN A 64 30.74 11.53 -6.05
C GLN A 64 29.37 11.50 -5.36
N GLN A 65 28.38 10.91 -6.02
CA GLN A 65 27.09 10.67 -5.43
C GLN A 65 27.21 9.69 -4.25
N ALA A 66 26.66 10.05 -3.09
CA ALA A 66 26.82 9.29 -1.84
C ALA A 66 26.28 7.85 -1.91
N ILE A 67 25.17 7.65 -2.65
CA ILE A 67 24.64 6.32 -2.96
C ILE A 67 24.55 6.19 -4.47
N TRP A 68 25.43 5.40 -5.03
CA TRP A 68 25.52 5.19 -6.48
C TRP A 68 25.87 3.75 -6.82
N PHE A 69 25.03 3.13 -7.61
CA PHE A 69 25.19 1.76 -8.10
C PHE A 69 25.69 1.77 -9.54
N ASP A 70 27.01 1.84 -9.73
CA ASP A 70 27.64 1.82 -11.04
C ASP A 70 27.66 0.38 -11.60
N LEU A 71 26.63 0.05 -12.37
CA LEU A 71 26.50 -1.28 -12.97
C LEU A 71 27.56 -1.55 -14.05
N PRO A 72 27.93 -0.61 -14.94
CA PRO A 72 29.01 -0.81 -15.90
C PRO A 72 30.35 -1.14 -15.24
N ALA A 73 30.73 -0.37 -14.22
CA ALA A 73 31.97 -0.62 -13.48
C ALA A 73 31.84 -1.70 -12.41
N ARG A 74 30.63 -2.22 -12.14
CA ARG A 74 30.31 -3.21 -11.11
C ARG A 74 30.77 -2.77 -9.72
N LYS A 75 30.55 -1.50 -9.40
CA LYS A 75 30.89 -0.89 -8.11
C LYS A 75 29.64 -0.33 -7.46
N PHE A 76 29.50 -0.54 -6.18
CA PHE A 76 28.39 -0.03 -5.40
C PHE A 76 28.91 0.91 -4.33
N HIS A 77 28.76 2.21 -4.57
CA HIS A 77 29.19 3.24 -3.64
C HIS A 77 28.09 3.54 -2.65
N ILE A 78 28.39 3.39 -1.36
CA ILE A 78 27.50 3.74 -0.24
C ILE A 78 28.30 4.59 0.72
N PHE A 79 28.15 5.90 0.65
CA PHE A 79 28.95 6.90 1.38
C PHE A 79 30.47 6.69 1.16
N ALA A 80 31.21 6.43 2.24
CA ALA A 80 32.65 6.23 2.18
C ALA A 80 33.09 4.80 1.78
N VAL A 81 32.13 3.88 1.61
CA VAL A 81 32.45 2.46 1.35
C VAL A 81 32.08 2.10 -0.08
N THR A 82 32.98 1.45 -0.78
CA THR A 82 32.76 0.90 -2.11
C THR A 82 32.73 -0.62 -2.01
N PHE A 83 31.58 -1.19 -2.35
CA PHE A 83 31.40 -2.65 -2.41
C PHE A 83 31.68 -3.15 -3.83
N TRP A 84 32.32 -4.32 -3.89
CA TRP A 84 32.68 -5.00 -5.11
C TRP A 84 31.83 -6.29 -5.25
N PRO A 85 31.80 -6.95 -6.42
CA PRO A 85 31.09 -8.21 -6.58
C PRO A 85 31.50 -9.31 -5.59
N GLN A 86 32.74 -9.27 -5.10
CA GLN A 86 33.22 -10.21 -4.09
C GLN A 86 32.53 -10.07 -2.74
N ASP A 87 31.96 -8.90 -2.45
CA ASP A 87 31.27 -8.59 -1.18
C ASP A 87 29.79 -9.03 -1.19
N PHE A 88 29.35 -9.67 -2.29
CA PHE A 88 27.97 -10.16 -2.44
C PHE A 88 27.50 -11.06 -1.27
N PRO A 89 28.34 -11.90 -0.65
CA PRO A 89 27.94 -12.64 0.55
C PRO A 89 27.45 -11.76 1.69
N LEU A 90 28.02 -10.55 1.87
CA LEU A 90 27.56 -9.61 2.91
C LEU A 90 26.14 -9.13 2.65
N LEU A 91 25.81 -8.85 1.37
CA LEU A 91 24.44 -8.49 0.98
C LEU A 91 23.49 -9.68 1.25
N ALA A 92 23.88 -10.90 0.94
CA ALA A 92 23.06 -12.07 1.21
C ALA A 92 22.78 -12.23 2.72
N TRP A 93 23.76 -12.06 3.59
CA TRP A 93 23.58 -12.07 5.04
C TRP A 93 22.63 -10.94 5.49
N LEU A 94 22.81 -9.73 4.98
CA LEU A 94 21.94 -8.60 5.30
C LEU A 94 20.48 -8.87 4.91
N LEU A 95 20.24 -9.43 3.71
CA LEU A 95 18.91 -9.78 3.25
C LEU A 95 18.26 -10.88 4.08
N MET A 96 19.04 -11.90 4.50
CA MET A 96 18.55 -12.95 5.40
C MET A 96 18.14 -12.37 6.75
N ILE A 97 18.98 -11.52 7.37
CA ILE A 97 18.68 -10.85 8.64
C ILE A 97 17.42 -9.99 8.50
N ALA A 98 17.31 -9.23 7.41
CA ALA A 98 16.13 -8.40 7.14
C ALA A 98 14.85 -9.25 6.96
N ALA A 99 14.94 -10.39 6.27
CA ALA A 99 13.81 -11.31 6.10
C ALA A 99 13.35 -11.91 7.42
N PHE A 100 14.28 -12.43 8.26
CA PHE A 100 13.94 -12.94 9.58
C PHE A 100 13.39 -11.84 10.50
N GLY A 101 13.98 -10.65 10.47
CA GLY A 101 13.46 -9.49 11.20
C GLY A 101 12.02 -9.12 10.79
N LEU A 102 11.74 -9.12 9.48
CA LEU A 102 10.42 -8.87 8.96
C LEU A 102 9.40 -9.94 9.42
N PHE A 103 9.79 -11.22 9.38
CA PHE A 103 8.94 -12.31 9.85
C PHE A 103 8.69 -12.22 11.36
N THR A 104 9.72 -11.93 12.15
CA THR A 104 9.57 -11.72 13.58
C THR A 104 8.57 -10.61 13.90
N VAL A 105 8.71 -9.45 13.26
CA VAL A 105 7.76 -8.33 13.44
C VAL A 105 6.33 -8.74 13.04
N THR A 106 6.19 -9.58 12.02
CA THR A 106 4.87 -10.05 11.55
C THR A 106 4.18 -10.95 12.57
N VAL A 107 4.91 -11.84 13.20
CA VAL A 107 4.35 -12.73 14.25
C VAL A 107 3.82 -11.92 15.43
N PHE A 108 4.57 -10.90 15.88
CA PHE A 108 4.12 -10.07 17.01
C PHE A 108 3.05 -9.05 16.68
N ALA A 109 3.20 -8.34 15.57
CA ALA A 109 2.42 -7.15 15.27
C ALA A 109 1.65 -7.22 13.93
N GLY A 110 1.45 -8.41 13.39
CA GLY A 110 0.67 -8.64 12.20
C GLY A 110 1.13 -7.80 11.01
N ARG A 111 0.27 -6.92 10.53
CA ARG A 111 0.51 -6.12 9.31
C ARG A 111 1.15 -4.75 9.54
N VAL A 112 1.90 -4.58 10.61
CA VAL A 112 2.57 -3.29 10.92
C VAL A 112 3.49 -2.84 9.77
N TRP A 113 4.28 -3.73 9.19
CA TRP A 113 5.11 -3.41 8.02
C TRP A 113 4.28 -2.88 6.85
N CYS A 114 3.21 -3.60 6.50
CA CYS A 114 2.31 -3.21 5.39
C CYS A 114 1.64 -1.86 5.64
N GLY A 115 1.28 -1.57 6.89
CA GLY A 115 0.57 -0.35 7.25
C GLY A 115 1.44 0.91 7.30
N TYR A 116 2.73 0.79 7.65
CA TYR A 116 3.55 1.94 8.01
C TYR A 116 4.77 2.15 7.10
N THR A 117 5.40 1.06 6.64
CA THR A 117 6.73 1.14 6.00
C THR A 117 6.73 0.65 4.56
N CYS A 118 5.76 -0.19 4.19
CA CYS A 118 5.69 -0.77 2.85
C CYS A 118 5.64 0.32 1.76
N PRO A 119 6.52 0.28 0.75
CA PRO A 119 6.52 1.25 -0.33
C PRO A 119 5.16 1.36 -1.02
N GLN A 120 4.49 0.24 -1.32
CA GLN A 120 3.18 0.26 -1.96
C GLN A 120 2.15 1.09 -1.16
N THR A 121 2.13 0.97 0.16
CA THR A 121 1.20 1.72 1.02
C THR A 121 1.56 3.21 1.06
N VAL A 122 2.84 3.54 1.16
CA VAL A 122 3.33 4.93 1.19
C VAL A 122 2.99 5.63 -0.12
N TRP A 123 3.32 5.04 -1.28
CA TRP A 123 3.00 5.60 -2.59
C TRP A 123 1.50 5.70 -2.84
N THR A 124 0.74 4.66 -2.51
CA THR A 124 -0.74 4.69 -2.62
C THR A 124 -1.34 5.82 -1.78
N SER A 125 -0.78 6.12 -0.60
CA SER A 125 -1.26 7.23 0.23
C SER A 125 -1.06 8.60 -0.43
N ILE A 126 0.07 8.82 -1.13
CA ILE A 126 0.33 10.03 -1.91
C ILE A 126 -0.68 10.16 -3.06
N PHE A 127 -0.93 9.07 -3.78
CA PHE A 127 -1.90 9.05 -4.88
C PHE A 127 -3.34 9.30 -4.40
N MET A 128 -3.72 8.75 -3.25
CA MET A 128 -5.01 9.04 -2.61
C MET A 128 -5.11 10.50 -2.15
N TRP A 129 -4.02 11.07 -1.63
CA TRP A 129 -3.96 12.49 -1.30
C TRP A 129 -4.16 13.37 -2.55
N ALA A 130 -3.50 13.04 -3.66
CA ALA A 130 -3.69 13.74 -4.92
C ALA A 130 -5.14 13.66 -5.43
N GLU A 131 -5.83 12.53 -5.24
CA GLU A 131 -7.27 12.42 -5.52
C GLU A 131 -8.12 13.34 -4.64
N GLN A 132 -7.81 13.42 -3.36
CA GLN A 132 -8.54 14.28 -2.42
C GLN A 132 -8.37 15.75 -2.77
N VAL A 133 -7.19 16.17 -3.20
CA VAL A 133 -6.91 17.55 -3.62
C VAL A 133 -7.63 17.89 -4.93
N SER A 134 -7.62 16.99 -5.91
CA SER A 134 -8.18 17.25 -7.24
C SER A 134 -9.70 17.04 -7.32
N GLU A 135 -10.21 15.94 -6.77
CA GLU A 135 -11.62 15.55 -6.88
C GLU A 135 -12.43 15.83 -5.61
N GLY A 136 -11.76 16.10 -4.47
CA GLY A 136 -12.38 16.42 -3.20
C GLY A 136 -12.72 15.21 -2.33
N THR A 137 -13.76 15.37 -1.47
CA THR A 137 -14.19 14.36 -0.49
C THR A 137 -14.77 13.11 -1.18
N ARG A 138 -14.87 12.00 -0.42
CA ARG A 138 -15.46 10.74 -0.91
C ARG A 138 -16.79 10.93 -1.65
N ASN A 139 -17.72 11.66 -1.04
CA ASN A 139 -19.04 11.88 -1.62
C ASN A 139 -19.00 12.74 -2.91
N GLN A 140 -18.08 13.72 -2.96
CA GLN A 140 -17.87 14.51 -4.17
C GLN A 140 -17.29 13.66 -5.29
N ARG A 141 -16.34 12.77 -5.00
CA ARG A 141 -15.77 11.83 -5.98
C ARG A 141 -16.83 10.92 -6.57
N ILE A 142 -17.72 10.36 -5.75
CA ILE A 142 -18.82 9.51 -6.21
C ILE A 142 -19.76 10.31 -7.12
N LYS A 143 -20.14 11.52 -6.72
CA LYS A 143 -21.01 12.39 -7.56
C LYS A 143 -20.35 12.76 -8.90
N ILE A 144 -19.05 13.05 -8.91
CA ILE A 144 -18.29 13.35 -10.14
C ILE A 144 -18.28 12.12 -11.06
N ASP A 145 -18.06 10.92 -10.52
CA ASP A 145 -17.97 9.71 -11.33
C ASP A 145 -19.33 9.30 -11.92
N GLN A 146 -20.40 9.42 -11.16
CA GLN A 146 -21.77 9.11 -11.60
C GLN A 146 -22.39 10.19 -12.49
N GLY A 147 -21.88 11.43 -12.40
CA GLY A 147 -22.43 12.55 -13.19
C GLY A 147 -22.04 12.51 -14.67
N PRO A 148 -22.74 13.27 -15.51
CA PRO A 148 -22.43 13.39 -16.95
C PRO A 148 -21.06 14.03 -17.17
N TRP A 149 -20.50 13.83 -18.35
CA TRP A 149 -19.24 14.44 -18.75
C TRP A 149 -19.42 15.95 -18.97
N ASN A 150 -18.78 16.75 -18.13
CA ASN A 150 -18.76 18.21 -18.19
C ASN A 150 -17.32 18.73 -18.04
N VAL A 151 -17.07 19.98 -18.45
CA VAL A 151 -15.76 20.63 -18.38
C VAL A 151 -15.13 20.51 -16.98
N ASN A 152 -15.93 20.68 -15.93
CA ASN A 152 -15.45 20.53 -14.55
C ASN A 152 -14.97 19.09 -14.22
N LYS A 153 -15.70 18.07 -14.70
CA LYS A 153 -15.30 16.66 -14.56
C LYS A 153 -13.99 16.38 -15.30
N ILE A 154 -13.88 16.84 -16.54
CA ILE A 154 -12.67 16.67 -17.36
C ILE A 154 -11.48 17.34 -16.66
N TRP A 155 -11.61 18.59 -16.24
CA TRP A 155 -10.56 19.33 -15.56
C TRP A 155 -10.05 18.62 -14.30
N ARG A 156 -10.96 18.19 -13.42
CA ARG A 156 -10.60 17.48 -12.17
C ARG A 156 -9.90 16.13 -12.44
N LYS A 157 -10.40 15.40 -13.45
CA LYS A 157 -9.77 14.12 -13.85
C LYS A 157 -8.38 14.35 -14.44
N THR A 158 -8.23 15.34 -15.32
CA THR A 158 -6.94 15.69 -15.91
C THR A 158 -5.96 16.12 -14.83
N LEU A 159 -6.36 16.98 -13.90
CA LEU A 159 -5.52 17.41 -12.79
C LEU A 159 -5.06 16.22 -11.92
N LYS A 160 -5.97 15.30 -11.60
CA LYS A 160 -5.64 14.07 -10.88
C LYS A 160 -4.56 13.27 -11.60
N HIS A 161 -4.78 12.97 -12.89
CA HIS A 161 -3.83 12.17 -13.66
C HIS A 161 -2.50 12.88 -13.89
N ALA A 162 -2.51 14.21 -14.03
CA ALA A 162 -1.31 15.03 -14.11
C ALA A 162 -0.48 14.94 -12.80
N MET A 163 -1.12 15.05 -11.65
CA MET A 163 -0.45 14.87 -10.35
C MET A 163 0.10 13.46 -10.18
N TRP A 164 -0.68 12.44 -10.53
CA TRP A 164 -0.24 11.05 -10.47
C TRP A 164 0.97 10.79 -11.36
N PHE A 165 0.91 11.26 -12.60
CA PHE A 165 1.99 11.10 -13.54
C PHE A 165 3.25 11.87 -13.09
N GLY A 166 3.09 13.09 -12.55
CA GLY A 166 4.19 13.88 -11.99
C GLY A 166 4.90 13.15 -10.86
N PHE A 167 4.16 12.62 -9.87
CA PHE A 167 4.74 11.83 -8.78
C PHE A 167 5.39 10.54 -9.28
N ALA A 168 4.77 9.86 -10.23
CA ALA A 168 5.33 8.66 -10.83
C ALA A 168 6.63 8.95 -11.59
N ALA A 169 6.67 10.04 -12.36
CA ALA A 169 7.85 10.45 -13.12
C ALA A 169 9.03 10.81 -12.20
N ILE A 170 8.77 11.57 -11.13
CA ILE A 170 9.79 11.89 -10.13
C ILE A 170 10.29 10.60 -9.46
N THR A 171 9.40 9.63 -9.16
CA THR A 171 9.78 8.34 -8.59
C THR A 171 10.66 7.53 -9.54
N GLY A 172 10.27 7.41 -10.81
CA GLY A 172 11.04 6.68 -11.82
C GLY A 172 12.40 7.33 -12.08
N LEU A 173 12.43 8.65 -12.18
CA LEU A 173 13.67 9.42 -12.32
C LEU A 173 14.62 9.20 -11.14
N THR A 174 14.10 9.29 -9.92
CA THR A 174 14.89 9.08 -8.69
C THR A 174 15.44 7.67 -8.64
N PHE A 175 14.63 6.66 -8.99
CA PHE A 175 15.09 5.28 -9.01
C PHE A 175 16.27 5.07 -9.98
N VAL A 176 16.14 5.56 -11.20
CA VAL A 176 17.24 5.48 -12.19
C VAL A 176 18.43 6.34 -11.77
N GLY A 177 18.18 7.43 -11.02
CA GLY A 177 19.21 8.28 -10.44
C GLY A 177 20.11 7.61 -9.39
N TYR A 178 19.74 6.43 -8.87
CA TYR A 178 20.67 5.60 -8.08
C TYR A 178 21.68 4.85 -8.94
N PHE A 179 21.42 4.66 -10.23
CA PHE A 179 22.27 3.91 -11.16
C PHE A 179 23.03 4.84 -12.12
N THR A 180 22.48 6.01 -12.38
CA THR A 180 23.08 7.03 -13.23
C THR A 180 23.17 8.32 -12.43
N PRO A 181 24.24 9.12 -12.55
CA PRO A 181 24.34 10.37 -11.81
C PRO A 181 23.11 11.25 -11.98
N ILE A 182 22.37 11.47 -10.88
CA ILE A 182 21.03 12.10 -10.94
C ILE A 182 21.07 13.51 -11.51
N ARG A 183 22.14 14.25 -11.26
CA ARG A 183 22.29 15.65 -11.72
C ARG A 183 22.40 15.74 -13.23
N GLU A 184 23.10 14.81 -13.86
CA GLU A 184 23.21 14.70 -15.31
C GLU A 184 21.88 14.18 -15.88
N LEU A 185 21.33 13.14 -15.29
CA LEU A 185 20.07 12.51 -15.72
C LEU A 185 18.91 13.51 -15.78
N VAL A 186 18.75 14.38 -14.77
CA VAL A 186 17.68 15.39 -14.71
C VAL A 186 17.78 16.41 -15.85
N LEU A 187 18.98 16.75 -16.27
CA LEU A 187 19.20 17.70 -17.37
C LEU A 187 19.11 17.02 -18.74
N ASP A 188 19.67 15.84 -18.87
CA ASP A 188 19.78 15.13 -20.15
C ASP A 188 18.48 14.45 -20.58
N LEU A 189 17.66 14.01 -19.63
CA LEU A 189 16.41 13.31 -19.94
C LEU A 189 15.41 14.21 -20.71
N PRO A 190 15.10 15.44 -20.28
CA PRO A 190 14.21 16.34 -21.03
C PRO A 190 14.79 16.79 -22.38
N LEU A 191 16.12 16.84 -22.48
CA LEU A 191 16.82 17.24 -23.71
C LEU A 191 17.02 16.08 -24.71
N GLY A 192 16.58 14.87 -24.35
CA GLY A 192 16.74 13.67 -25.16
C GLY A 192 18.21 13.20 -25.30
N ARG A 193 19.11 13.68 -24.43
CA ARG A 193 20.54 13.34 -24.43
C ARG A 193 20.85 12.14 -23.54
N ALA A 194 19.95 11.76 -22.64
CA ALA A 194 20.10 10.59 -21.81
C ALA A 194 20.22 9.32 -22.68
N GLY A 195 21.07 8.39 -22.26
CA GLY A 195 21.26 7.13 -22.97
C GLY A 195 19.94 6.35 -23.10
N MET A 196 19.84 5.51 -24.13
CA MET A 196 18.63 4.72 -24.42
C MET A 196 18.14 3.92 -23.19
N TRP A 197 19.05 3.30 -22.45
CA TRP A 197 18.72 2.52 -21.26
C TRP A 197 18.17 3.40 -20.12
N ALA A 198 18.72 4.57 -19.90
CA ALA A 198 18.23 5.50 -18.87
C ALA A 198 16.81 5.98 -19.20
N ASN A 199 16.53 6.32 -20.46
CA ASN A 199 15.18 6.68 -20.92
C ASN A 199 14.18 5.53 -20.75
N LEU A 200 14.56 4.33 -21.19
CA LEU A 200 13.69 3.14 -21.12
C LEU A 200 13.35 2.79 -19.67
N TRP A 201 14.33 2.73 -18.78
CA TRP A 201 14.09 2.40 -17.38
C TRP A 201 13.32 3.49 -16.63
N THR A 202 13.59 4.77 -16.93
CA THR A 202 12.82 5.88 -16.34
C THR A 202 11.35 5.78 -16.75
N LEU A 203 11.08 5.54 -18.02
CA LEU A 203 9.72 5.34 -18.51
C LEU A 203 9.07 4.10 -17.87
N PHE A 204 9.78 2.99 -17.80
CA PHE A 204 9.29 1.75 -17.20
C PHE A 204 8.89 1.95 -15.74
N PHE A 205 9.76 2.53 -14.89
CA PHE A 205 9.46 2.74 -13.48
C PHE A 205 8.40 3.82 -13.26
N THR A 206 8.33 4.82 -14.14
CA THR A 206 7.24 5.80 -14.15
C THR A 206 5.89 5.11 -14.39
N MET A 207 5.79 4.30 -15.45
CA MET A 207 4.55 3.58 -15.76
C MET A 207 4.21 2.54 -14.71
N ALA A 208 5.19 1.79 -14.21
CA ALA A 208 4.99 0.84 -13.12
C ALA A 208 4.44 1.50 -11.86
N THR A 209 5.01 2.63 -11.44
CA THR A 209 4.52 3.39 -10.28
C THR A 209 3.11 3.95 -10.52
N TYR A 210 2.87 4.53 -11.69
CA TYR A 210 1.56 5.06 -12.06
C TYR A 210 0.47 3.99 -12.04
N ILE A 211 0.76 2.81 -12.58
CA ILE A 211 -0.19 1.69 -12.61
C ILE A 211 -0.36 1.08 -11.22
N ASN A 212 0.72 0.78 -10.51
CA ASN A 212 0.65 0.10 -9.22
C ASN A 212 0.01 0.98 -8.12
N ALA A 213 0.42 2.24 -7.99
CA ALA A 213 -0.09 3.13 -6.96
C ALA A 213 -1.42 3.82 -7.34
N GLY A 214 -1.65 4.06 -8.64
CA GLY A 214 -2.85 4.72 -9.13
C GLY A 214 -4.02 3.78 -9.42
N TRP A 215 -3.77 2.74 -10.22
CA TRP A 215 -4.81 1.86 -10.73
C TRP A 215 -4.97 0.57 -9.95
N LEU A 216 -3.89 -0.16 -9.70
CA LEU A 216 -3.94 -1.48 -9.07
C LEU A 216 -4.12 -1.38 -7.55
N ARG A 217 -3.43 -0.46 -6.88
CA ARG A 217 -3.55 -0.21 -5.43
C ARG A 217 -3.61 -1.48 -4.59
N GLU A 218 -4.81 -1.77 -4.07
CA GLU A 218 -5.11 -2.94 -3.26
C GLU A 218 -4.91 -4.26 -3.98
N GLN A 219 -5.02 -4.29 -5.31
CA GLN A 219 -4.82 -5.50 -6.11
C GLN A 219 -3.37 -5.99 -6.04
N VAL A 220 -2.41 -5.06 -5.94
CA VAL A 220 -1.00 -5.41 -5.73
C VAL A 220 -0.82 -6.21 -4.45
N CYS A 221 -1.46 -5.76 -3.35
CA CYS A 221 -1.38 -6.44 -2.05
C CYS A 221 -2.12 -7.78 -2.05
N LYS A 222 -3.30 -7.85 -2.73
CA LYS A 222 -4.16 -9.05 -2.74
C LYS A 222 -3.64 -10.17 -3.64
N TYR A 223 -3.11 -9.82 -4.82
CA TYR A 223 -2.81 -10.80 -5.86
C TYR A 223 -1.34 -10.89 -6.27
N MET A 224 -0.59 -9.79 -6.18
CA MET A 224 0.79 -9.73 -6.68
C MET A 224 1.85 -9.89 -5.58
N CYS A 225 1.56 -9.47 -4.34
CA CYS A 225 2.54 -9.47 -3.27
C CYS A 225 2.67 -10.86 -2.61
N PRO A 226 3.81 -11.57 -2.79
CA PRO A 226 4.00 -12.88 -2.16
C PRO A 226 4.05 -12.77 -0.63
N TYR A 227 4.64 -11.69 -0.10
CA TYR A 227 4.72 -11.47 1.35
C TYR A 227 3.34 -11.43 2.01
N ALA A 228 2.33 -10.83 1.39
CA ALA A 228 0.98 -10.77 1.93
C ALA A 228 0.36 -12.18 2.10
N ARG A 229 0.73 -13.13 1.25
CA ARG A 229 0.29 -14.53 1.36
C ARG A 229 0.99 -15.26 2.49
N PHE A 230 2.32 -15.14 2.59
CA PHE A 230 3.08 -15.72 3.70
C PHE A 230 2.62 -15.15 5.05
N GLN A 231 2.41 -13.86 5.12
CA GLN A 231 1.96 -13.19 6.33
C GLN A 231 0.62 -13.72 6.86
N ALA A 232 -0.32 -14.02 5.98
CA ALA A 232 -1.62 -14.56 6.38
C ALA A 232 -1.55 -15.91 7.12
N VAL A 233 -0.50 -16.70 6.86
CA VAL A 233 -0.25 -18.02 7.47
C VAL A 233 0.56 -17.91 8.78
N MET A 234 1.18 -16.76 9.04
CA MET A 234 2.06 -16.54 10.19
C MET A 234 1.32 -16.00 11.42
N PHE A 235 0.04 -15.69 11.31
CA PHE A 235 -0.75 -15.17 12.42
C PHE A 235 -1.04 -16.26 13.45
N ASP A 236 -0.78 -15.94 14.70
CA ASP A 236 -1.06 -16.76 15.87
C ASP A 236 -2.10 -16.08 16.77
N HIS A 237 -2.57 -16.77 17.81
CA HIS A 237 -3.54 -16.24 18.78
C HIS A 237 -3.01 -15.00 19.54
N GLU A 238 -1.70 -14.85 19.67
CA GLU A 238 -1.06 -13.73 20.34
C GLU A 238 -0.72 -12.56 19.40
N THR A 239 -0.88 -12.75 18.09
CA THR A 239 -0.57 -11.70 17.10
C THR A 239 -1.53 -10.53 17.23
N LEU A 240 -1.00 -9.30 17.32
CA LEU A 240 -1.80 -8.09 17.34
C LEU A 240 -2.41 -7.84 15.96
N ILE A 241 -3.73 -7.97 15.87
CA ILE A 241 -4.49 -7.75 14.63
C ILE A 241 -5.68 -6.81 14.87
N VAL A 242 -6.16 -6.19 13.79
CA VAL A 242 -7.41 -5.44 13.80
C VAL A 242 -8.56 -6.41 13.54
N SER A 243 -9.43 -6.60 14.51
CA SER A 243 -10.58 -7.52 14.40
C SER A 243 -11.87 -6.89 14.92
N TYR A 244 -12.99 -7.49 14.54
CA TYR A 244 -14.31 -7.12 15.01
C TYR A 244 -14.77 -8.09 16.10
N ASP A 245 -15.05 -7.57 17.30
CA ASP A 245 -15.60 -8.36 18.40
C ASP A 245 -17.10 -8.57 18.20
N ARG A 246 -17.46 -9.77 17.75
CA ARG A 246 -18.86 -10.15 17.54
C ARG A 246 -19.68 -10.16 18.81
N LYS A 247 -19.11 -10.58 19.96
CA LYS A 247 -19.84 -10.66 21.23
C LYS A 247 -20.27 -9.27 21.70
N ARG A 248 -19.45 -8.26 21.44
CA ARG A 248 -19.74 -6.88 21.78
C ARG A 248 -20.58 -6.16 20.71
N GLY A 249 -20.34 -6.46 19.44
CA GLY A 249 -20.90 -5.71 18.33
C GLY A 249 -22.25 -6.20 17.80
N GLU A 250 -22.58 -7.50 17.98
CA GLU A 250 -23.83 -8.08 17.49
C GLU A 250 -24.89 -8.19 18.62
N PRO A 251 -26.19 -8.15 18.28
CA PRO A 251 -26.76 -7.82 16.98
C PRO A 251 -26.58 -6.32 16.63
N ARG A 252 -26.12 -6.04 15.43
CA ARG A 252 -25.89 -4.67 14.95
C ARG A 252 -27.18 -4.03 14.49
N GLY A 253 -27.30 -2.73 14.75
CA GLY A 253 -28.46 -1.97 14.32
C GLY A 253 -28.28 -0.47 14.43
N SER A 254 -28.94 0.26 13.53
CA SER A 254 -28.95 1.72 13.52
C SER A 254 -29.75 2.23 14.73
N ARG A 255 -29.18 3.19 15.48
CA ARG A 255 -29.82 3.79 16.66
C ARG A 255 -29.49 5.28 16.79
N ARG A 256 -30.30 5.99 17.59
CA ARG A 256 -29.99 7.37 17.99
C ARG A 256 -28.79 7.39 18.93
N LYS A 257 -28.00 8.47 18.89
CA LYS A 257 -26.76 8.60 19.66
C LYS A 257 -26.97 8.46 21.18
N GLU A 258 -28.15 8.85 21.68
CA GLU A 258 -28.50 8.85 23.10
C GLU A 258 -29.17 7.58 23.58
N ALA A 259 -29.48 6.65 22.68
CA ALA A 259 -30.17 5.41 23.02
C ALA A 259 -29.18 4.38 23.58
N ASP A 260 -29.54 3.76 24.72
CA ASP A 260 -28.79 2.67 25.32
C ASP A 260 -28.92 1.40 24.44
N PRO A 261 -27.81 0.85 23.91
CA PRO A 261 -27.85 -0.36 23.08
C PRO A 261 -28.44 -1.54 23.82
N LYS A 262 -28.16 -1.72 25.11
CA LYS A 262 -28.61 -2.86 25.89
C LYS A 262 -30.11 -2.85 26.09
N ALA A 263 -30.71 -1.67 26.27
CA ALA A 263 -32.17 -1.53 26.42
C ALA A 263 -32.92 -1.90 25.13
N LEU A 264 -32.25 -1.77 23.96
CA LEU A 264 -32.79 -2.14 22.64
C LEU A 264 -32.44 -3.58 22.22
N GLY A 265 -31.74 -4.35 23.05
CA GLY A 265 -31.23 -5.66 22.69
C GLY A 265 -30.19 -5.65 21.55
N LEU A 266 -29.54 -4.52 21.34
CA LEU A 266 -28.55 -4.33 20.31
C LEU A 266 -27.12 -4.34 20.87
N GLY A 267 -26.16 -4.75 20.05
CA GLY A 267 -24.73 -4.62 20.34
C GLY A 267 -24.21 -3.18 20.12
N ASP A 268 -22.91 -2.99 20.33
CA ASP A 268 -22.27 -1.68 20.20
C ASP A 268 -22.17 -1.17 18.75
N CYS A 269 -22.25 -2.07 17.77
CA CYS A 269 -22.12 -1.70 16.36
C CYS A 269 -23.42 -1.08 15.83
N ILE A 270 -23.32 0.16 15.33
CA ILE A 270 -24.44 0.92 14.76
C ILE A 270 -24.63 0.71 13.25
N ASP A 271 -23.90 -0.21 12.67
CA ASP A 271 -23.90 -0.55 11.23
C ASP A 271 -23.69 0.62 10.26
N CYS A 272 -22.86 1.58 10.65
CA CYS A 272 -22.59 2.80 9.85
C CYS A 272 -21.67 2.59 8.64
N GLY A 273 -21.01 1.43 8.53
CA GLY A 273 -20.07 1.10 7.45
C GLY A 273 -18.80 1.96 7.38
N LEU A 274 -18.49 2.75 8.43
CA LEU A 274 -17.30 3.61 8.45
C LEU A 274 -16.01 2.81 8.38
N CYS A 275 -15.94 1.65 9.04
CA CYS A 275 -14.78 0.75 9.00
C CYS A 275 -14.42 0.34 7.56
N VAL A 276 -15.41 0.07 6.72
CA VAL A 276 -15.21 -0.25 5.29
C VAL A 276 -14.79 0.99 4.49
N GLN A 277 -15.39 2.14 4.78
CA GLN A 277 -15.12 3.39 4.04
C GLN A 277 -13.73 3.96 4.30
N VAL A 278 -13.15 3.72 5.47
CA VAL A 278 -11.80 4.18 5.83
C VAL A 278 -10.72 3.21 5.37
N CYS A 279 -11.08 1.95 5.11
CA CYS A 279 -10.14 0.92 4.71
C CYS A 279 -9.64 1.18 3.27
N PRO A 280 -8.34 1.28 3.02
CA PRO A 280 -7.80 1.47 1.67
C PRO A 280 -8.01 0.25 0.77
N THR A 281 -8.20 -0.94 1.36
CA THR A 281 -8.47 -2.20 0.65
C THR A 281 -9.97 -2.51 0.55
N GLY A 282 -10.83 -1.71 1.19
CA GLY A 282 -12.29 -1.87 1.13
C GLY A 282 -12.82 -3.11 1.86
N ILE A 283 -12.08 -3.64 2.82
CA ILE A 283 -12.45 -4.85 3.56
C ILE A 283 -13.50 -4.54 4.62
N ASP A 284 -14.51 -5.42 4.70
CA ASP A 284 -15.47 -5.39 5.79
C ASP A 284 -15.02 -6.30 6.94
N ILE A 285 -14.44 -5.72 7.99
CA ILE A 285 -13.95 -6.45 9.16
C ILE A 285 -15.05 -7.16 9.95
N ARG A 286 -16.34 -6.81 9.71
CA ARG A 286 -17.49 -7.40 10.39
C ARG A 286 -17.82 -8.81 9.88
N ASN A 287 -17.31 -9.19 8.71
CA ASN A 287 -17.55 -10.49 8.06
C ASN A 287 -16.58 -11.60 8.53
N GLY A 288 -16.02 -11.47 9.73
CA GLY A 288 -15.08 -12.41 10.32
C GLY A 288 -13.64 -11.91 10.28
N LEU A 289 -12.70 -12.77 10.62
CA LEU A 289 -11.28 -12.45 10.60
C LEU A 289 -10.82 -12.20 9.16
N GLN A 290 -10.29 -11.02 8.93
CA GLN A 290 -9.79 -10.61 7.62
C GLN A 290 -8.27 -10.48 7.68
N TYR A 291 -7.56 -11.40 7.05
CA TYR A 291 -6.09 -11.40 7.01
C TYR A 291 -5.47 -10.22 6.25
N GLU A 292 -6.26 -9.46 5.50
CA GLU A 292 -5.82 -8.35 4.66
C GLU A 292 -6.03 -6.97 5.32
N CYS A 293 -6.49 -6.90 6.57
CA CYS A 293 -6.61 -5.65 7.33
C CYS A 293 -5.23 -5.05 7.64
N ILE A 294 -5.08 -3.76 7.34
CA ILE A 294 -3.83 -3.00 7.49
C ILE A 294 -3.97 -1.97 8.60
#